data_7406e48a2d1cffc0e85bb3e568996370
#
_entry.id   7406e48a2d1cffc0e85bb3e568996370
#
_cell.length_a   1.000
_cell.length_b   1.000
_cell.length_c   1.000
_cell.angle_alpha   90.00
_cell.angle_beta   90.00
_cell.angle_gamma   90.00
#
_symmetry.space_group_name_H-M   'P 1'
#
loop_
_entity.id
_entity.type
_entity.pdbx_description
1 polymer ?
#
loop_
_entity_poly.entity_id
_entity_poly.type
_entity_poly.pdbx_seq_one_letter_code
_entity_poly.pdbx_strand_id
1 'polypeptide(L)'
;MRQLILKQLKCNESEDWGADECRLEVYLDGALQPYLKTSLNNGQAWNLNRTYTFQNSVDIKLWDEDSPDADDFLGATHIGTGITDNAAASFTQDGANYKLWYQVSEVPDVDPTQAAIEAFERSTQPGVWPYIQKAQLLADIRATILNPFEVNQSYTPFCGPTAIVFELVSKQPARYVALCQSLYETGQFHSRTKVVRPSEQLRQSKVRSGISVADWMLIATLRDTENLIFPIDANSSGLVSNIAGITTPWEMKGWISEILGYDQVSFESTFVYGEFDAMRKAHAARRQRGVGFLMIDASMLQGSAPAIAYPNHWVSYLGNLQIDDGVWYQHDSGKIQFDCYSWGRKYSVNLGEGPFEDYMWGVVTGY
;
A
#
# COMPACT_ATOMS: atom_id res chain seq x y z
N MET A 1 13.29 12.66 9.72
CA MET A 1 13.43 13.26 8.37
C MET A 1 13.35 14.77 8.51
N ARG A 2 14.12 15.54 7.75
CA ARG A 2 14.13 17.00 7.77
C ARG A 2 13.76 17.53 6.39
N GLN A 3 13.20 18.74 6.37
CA GLN A 3 12.91 19.49 5.14
C GLN A 3 13.86 20.67 5.07
N LEU A 4 14.56 20.85 3.93
CA LEU A 4 15.36 22.02 3.59
C LEU A 4 14.58 22.84 2.57
N ILE A 5 14.44 24.13 2.81
CA ILE A 5 13.93 25.11 1.85
C ILE A 5 15.06 26.07 1.51
N LEU A 6 15.55 26.02 0.27
CA LEU A 6 16.44 27.04 -0.27
C LEU A 6 15.59 28.23 -0.71
N LYS A 7 15.77 29.37 -0.06
CA LYS A 7 14.94 30.58 -0.29
C LYS A 7 15.52 31.42 -1.41
N GLN A 8 16.73 31.93 -1.20
CA GLN A 8 17.33 32.91 -2.08
C GLN A 8 18.86 32.80 -2.04
N LEU A 9 19.50 32.91 -3.20
CA LEU A 9 20.92 33.16 -3.36
C LEU A 9 21.11 34.62 -3.82
N LYS A 10 21.97 35.38 -3.15
CA LYS A 10 22.29 36.76 -3.52
C LYS A 10 23.76 36.87 -3.81
N CYS A 11 24.12 37.48 -4.94
CA CYS A 11 25.44 37.94 -5.27
C CYS A 11 25.66 39.33 -4.60
N ASN A 12 26.60 39.44 -3.66
CA ASN A 12 27.04 40.73 -3.14
C ASN A 12 28.25 41.23 -3.97
N GLU A 13 29.10 40.29 -4.43
CA GLU A 13 30.24 40.53 -5.27
C GLU A 13 30.48 39.29 -6.15
N SER A 14 30.49 39.48 -7.47
CA SER A 14 30.85 38.44 -8.44
C SER A 14 32.34 38.21 -8.44
N GLU A 15 32.75 37.01 -8.84
CA GLU A 15 34.15 36.67 -8.98
C GLU A 15 34.76 37.47 -10.15
N ASP A 16 34.08 37.46 -11.29
CA ASP A 16 34.53 38.06 -12.56
C ASP A 16 33.99 39.49 -12.80
N TRP A 17 34.58 40.16 -13.80
CA TRP A 17 34.05 41.39 -14.40
C TRP A 17 32.78 41.06 -15.23
N GLY A 18 31.67 40.93 -14.56
CA GLY A 18 30.43 40.59 -15.21
C GLY A 18 29.48 39.84 -14.29
N ALA A 19 28.71 38.97 -14.89
CA ALA A 19 27.84 38.07 -14.17
C ALA A 19 28.49 36.69 -14.11
N ASP A 20 28.54 36.09 -12.94
CA ASP A 20 28.96 34.70 -12.76
C ASP A 20 27.87 33.74 -13.26
N GLU A 21 28.24 32.70 -13.99
CA GLU A 21 27.38 31.61 -14.44
C GLU A 21 27.20 30.60 -13.33
N CYS A 22 26.43 30.98 -12.28
CA CYS A 22 26.30 30.22 -11.05
C CYS A 22 25.72 28.81 -11.27
N ARG A 23 26.44 27.77 -10.85
CA ARG A 23 25.98 26.40 -10.71
C ARG A 23 25.93 26.02 -9.24
N LEU A 24 24.71 25.75 -8.72
CA LEU A 24 24.49 25.27 -7.35
C LEU A 24 24.32 23.74 -7.36
N GLU A 25 25.21 23.06 -6.68
CA GLU A 25 25.15 21.61 -6.45
C GLU A 25 24.60 21.33 -5.07
N VAL A 26 23.59 20.49 -4.98
CA VAL A 26 22.94 20.09 -3.71
C VAL A 26 23.11 18.58 -3.55
N TYR A 27 23.74 18.15 -2.47
CA TYR A 27 23.91 16.74 -2.12
C TYR A 27 23.05 16.45 -0.89
N LEU A 28 22.06 15.58 -1.05
CA LEU A 28 21.19 15.11 0.06
C LEU A 28 21.70 13.76 0.55
N ASP A 29 22.14 13.69 1.80
CA ASP A 29 22.72 12.46 2.38
C ASP A 29 23.81 11.84 1.49
N GLY A 30 24.61 12.69 0.82
CA GLY A 30 25.66 12.32 -0.13
C GLY A 30 25.22 12.12 -1.59
N ALA A 31 23.91 12.14 -1.89
CA ALA A 31 23.39 11.96 -3.24
C ALA A 31 23.17 13.30 -3.96
N LEU A 32 23.89 13.50 -5.07
CA LEU A 32 23.78 14.70 -5.91
C LEU A 32 22.38 14.83 -6.53
N GLN A 33 21.80 16.00 -6.40
CA GLN A 33 20.54 16.39 -7.04
C GLN A 33 20.81 17.07 -8.40
N PRO A 34 19.80 17.21 -9.27
CA PRO A 34 19.93 17.99 -10.50
C PRO A 34 20.45 19.39 -10.23
N TYR A 35 21.40 19.85 -11.03
CA TYR A 35 22.01 21.17 -10.90
C TYR A 35 20.98 22.28 -11.00
N LEU A 36 21.18 23.31 -10.18
CA LEU A 36 20.46 24.57 -10.31
C LEU A 36 21.40 25.60 -10.92
N LYS A 37 20.99 26.29 -11.97
CA LYS A 37 21.83 27.23 -12.72
C LYS A 37 21.15 28.55 -12.97
N THR A 38 21.90 29.61 -12.89
CA THR A 38 21.50 30.98 -13.26
C THR A 38 22.72 31.85 -13.46
N SER A 39 22.56 33.02 -14.07
CA SER A 39 23.64 34.01 -14.12
C SER A 39 23.28 35.15 -13.16
N LEU A 40 24.24 35.57 -12.31
CA LEU A 40 24.08 36.62 -11.31
C LEU A 40 25.22 37.64 -11.36
N ASN A 41 24.85 38.92 -11.40
CA ASN A 41 25.76 40.03 -11.27
C ASN A 41 25.69 40.66 -9.89
N ASN A 42 26.65 41.53 -9.58
CA ASN A 42 26.69 42.30 -8.31
C ASN A 42 25.35 42.87 -7.91
N GLY A 43 24.94 42.60 -6.67
CA GLY A 43 23.68 43.08 -6.08
C GLY A 43 22.44 42.29 -6.49
N GLN A 44 22.51 41.38 -7.46
CA GLN A 44 21.36 40.59 -7.89
C GLN A 44 21.07 39.42 -6.95
N ALA A 45 19.85 38.91 -7.01
CA ALA A 45 19.39 37.81 -6.18
C ALA A 45 18.52 36.84 -7.00
N TRP A 46 18.71 35.56 -6.73
CA TRP A 46 17.97 34.46 -7.31
C TRP A 46 17.04 33.83 -6.28
N ASN A 47 15.72 33.92 -6.48
CA ASN A 47 14.73 33.26 -5.67
C ASN A 47 14.63 31.80 -6.06
N LEU A 48 15.27 30.92 -5.30
CA LEU A 48 15.34 29.49 -5.54
C LEU A 48 14.01 28.80 -5.32
N ASN A 49 13.36 29.02 -4.16
CA ASN A 49 12.10 28.40 -3.73
C ASN A 49 12.11 26.87 -3.96
N ARG A 50 13.22 26.21 -3.59
CA ARG A 50 13.41 24.77 -3.74
C ARG A 50 13.29 24.09 -2.40
N THR A 51 12.51 23.00 -2.37
CA THR A 51 12.29 22.19 -1.18
C THR A 51 12.87 20.79 -1.39
N TYR A 52 13.63 20.31 -0.42
CA TYR A 52 14.24 18.99 -0.38
C TYR A 52 13.92 18.30 0.94
N THR A 53 14.00 16.96 0.97
CA THR A 53 13.95 16.16 2.20
C THR A 53 15.24 15.39 2.37
N PHE A 54 15.76 15.30 3.60
CA PHE A 54 17.01 14.62 3.92
C PHE A 54 16.93 13.97 5.31
N GLN A 55 17.84 13.05 5.60
CA GLN A 55 17.90 12.34 6.88
C GLN A 55 19.03 12.83 7.79
N ASN A 56 20.22 12.98 7.24
CA ASN A 56 21.44 13.25 8.00
C ASN A 56 22.02 14.65 7.72
N SER A 57 22.29 14.96 6.46
CA SER A 57 22.94 16.22 6.08
C SER A 57 22.67 16.61 4.64
N VAL A 58 22.92 17.91 4.36
CA VAL A 58 22.96 18.46 3.02
C VAL A 58 24.27 19.20 2.84
N ASP A 59 25.01 18.87 1.78
CA ASP A 59 26.15 19.63 1.33
C ASP A 59 25.76 20.45 0.10
N ILE A 60 26.11 21.74 0.09
CA ILE A 60 25.85 22.63 -1.02
C ILE A 60 27.15 23.24 -1.47
N LYS A 61 27.39 23.17 -2.79
CA LYS A 61 28.55 23.79 -3.43
C LYS A 61 28.09 24.80 -4.47
N LEU A 62 28.79 25.92 -4.55
CA LEU A 62 28.59 26.96 -5.55
C LEU A 62 29.83 27.04 -6.44
N TRP A 63 29.57 27.07 -7.73
CA TRP A 63 30.58 27.20 -8.79
C TRP A 63 30.23 28.32 -9.73
N ASP A 64 31.19 28.97 -10.31
CA ASP A 64 31.07 29.71 -11.56
C ASP A 64 31.50 28.82 -12.73
N GLU A 65 30.68 28.74 -13.77
CA GLU A 65 30.92 27.91 -14.94
C GLU A 65 31.54 28.75 -16.05
N ASP A 66 32.83 28.65 -16.25
CA ASP A 66 33.56 29.39 -17.27
C ASP A 66 33.74 28.59 -18.56
N SER A 67 33.69 29.28 -19.67
CA SER A 67 34.00 28.68 -20.98
C SER A 67 34.78 29.66 -21.84
N PRO A 68 36.02 29.31 -22.23
CA PRO A 68 36.64 27.96 -22.29
C PRO A 68 37.50 27.57 -21.08
N ASP A 69 37.54 28.38 -20.03
CA ASP A 69 38.37 28.14 -18.85
C ASP A 69 37.73 27.07 -17.91
N ALA A 70 38.42 26.72 -16.83
CA ALA A 70 37.90 25.76 -15.86
C ALA A 70 36.93 26.45 -14.91
N ASP A 71 35.87 25.74 -14.49
CA ASP A 71 34.89 26.23 -13.53
C ASP A 71 35.54 26.63 -12.20
N ASP A 72 35.24 27.82 -11.69
CA ASP A 72 35.79 28.34 -10.45
C ASP A 72 34.91 27.98 -9.24
N PHE A 73 35.58 27.55 -8.17
CA PHE A 73 34.89 27.08 -6.96
C PHE A 73 34.65 28.22 -5.98
N LEU A 74 33.44 28.72 -5.90
CA LEU A 74 33.05 29.85 -5.04
C LEU A 74 32.84 29.47 -3.57
N GLY A 75 32.73 28.18 -3.26
CA GLY A 75 32.66 27.69 -1.87
C GLY A 75 31.67 26.57 -1.65
N ALA A 76 31.62 26.09 -0.37
CA ALA A 76 30.70 25.04 0.06
C ALA A 76 30.16 25.32 1.45
N THR A 77 29.01 24.76 1.75
CA THR A 77 28.39 24.76 3.09
C THR A 77 27.82 23.39 3.44
N HIS A 78 27.88 23.05 4.72
CA HIS A 78 27.31 21.83 5.27
C HIS A 78 26.14 22.20 6.18
N ILE A 79 24.96 21.60 5.96
CA ILE A 79 23.74 21.82 6.70
C ILE A 79 23.34 20.50 7.38
N GLY A 80 23.36 20.47 8.69
CA GLY A 80 22.91 19.34 9.49
C GLY A 80 21.40 19.38 9.78
N THR A 81 20.96 18.51 10.67
CA THR A 81 19.53 18.34 11.04
C THR A 81 18.97 19.41 12.00
N GLY A 82 19.76 20.41 12.36
CA GLY A 82 19.32 21.49 13.25
C GLY A 82 18.20 22.34 12.62
N ILE A 83 17.10 22.53 13.37
CA ILE A 83 15.96 23.34 12.90
C ILE A 83 16.35 24.82 12.88
N THR A 84 16.00 25.52 11.82
CA THR A 84 16.21 26.96 11.66
C THR A 84 15.18 27.57 10.72
N ASP A 85 14.66 28.73 11.08
CA ASP A 85 13.64 29.41 10.25
C ASP A 85 14.26 30.28 9.15
N ASN A 86 15.47 30.82 9.39
CA ASN A 86 16.12 31.72 8.45
C ASN A 86 17.64 31.74 8.68
N ALA A 87 18.32 30.67 8.31
CA ALA A 87 19.78 30.60 8.33
C ALA A 87 20.36 31.15 7.04
N ALA A 88 21.63 31.53 7.10
CA ALA A 88 22.38 31.95 5.93
C ALA A 88 23.74 31.27 5.87
N ALA A 89 24.13 30.83 4.69
CA ALA A 89 25.47 30.36 4.37
C ALA A 89 26.15 31.37 3.43
N SER A 90 27.46 31.51 3.55
CA SER A 90 28.27 32.38 2.69
C SER A 90 29.23 31.55 1.85
N PHE A 91 29.39 31.93 0.59
CA PHE A 91 30.38 31.41 -0.34
C PHE A 91 31.31 32.58 -0.67
N THR A 92 32.59 32.47 -0.31
CA THR A 92 33.56 33.59 -0.36
C THR A 92 34.92 33.16 -0.85
N GLN A 93 34.95 32.16 -1.72
CA GLN A 93 36.19 31.75 -2.36
C GLN A 93 36.33 32.43 -3.72
N ASP A 94 37.52 32.47 -4.21
CA ASP A 94 37.92 33.00 -5.52
C ASP A 94 37.44 34.46 -5.78
N GLY A 95 37.49 35.31 -4.76
CA GLY A 95 37.06 36.71 -4.88
C GLY A 95 35.56 36.96 -4.78
N ALA A 96 34.75 35.92 -4.89
CA ALA A 96 33.28 36.04 -4.83
C ALA A 96 32.75 36.30 -3.43
N ASN A 97 31.55 36.85 -3.34
CA ASN A 97 30.81 37.01 -2.09
C ASN A 97 29.31 36.75 -2.31
N TYR A 98 28.90 35.50 -2.06
CA TYR A 98 27.49 35.08 -2.16
C TYR A 98 26.89 34.74 -0.82
N LYS A 99 25.58 34.92 -0.68
CA LYS A 99 24.83 34.56 0.51
C LYS A 99 23.58 33.80 0.15
N LEU A 100 23.47 32.57 0.70
CA LEU A 100 22.32 31.68 0.53
C LEU A 100 21.46 31.68 1.80
N TRP A 101 20.20 32.07 1.68
CA TRP A 101 19.23 31.92 2.77
C TRP A 101 18.47 30.63 2.62
N TYR A 102 18.34 29.94 3.75
CA TYR A 102 17.64 28.66 3.81
C TYR A 102 16.91 28.47 5.14
N GLN A 103 16.04 27.48 5.16
CA GLN A 103 15.30 27.04 6.34
C GLN A 103 15.42 25.52 6.46
N VAL A 104 15.58 25.02 7.68
CA VAL A 104 15.46 23.61 8.02
C VAL A 104 14.31 23.45 9.01
N SER A 105 13.36 22.59 8.68
CA SER A 105 12.22 22.26 9.52
C SER A 105 12.06 20.76 9.68
N GLU A 106 11.24 20.34 10.62
CA GLU A 106 10.75 18.98 10.62
C GLU A 106 9.85 18.77 9.40
N VAL A 107 10.00 17.63 8.72
CA VAL A 107 8.91 17.16 7.87
C VAL A 107 7.77 16.84 8.83
N PRO A 108 6.60 17.45 8.70
CA PRO A 108 5.46 17.08 9.53
C PRO A 108 5.27 15.56 9.39
N ASP A 109 5.24 14.87 10.52
CA ASP A 109 4.88 13.45 10.56
C ASP A 109 3.36 13.36 10.34
N VAL A 110 2.98 13.64 9.09
CA VAL A 110 1.58 13.52 8.69
C VAL A 110 1.35 12.06 8.44
N ASP A 111 0.56 11.45 9.30
CA ASP A 111 0.05 10.09 9.05
C ASP A 111 -0.59 10.08 7.64
N PRO A 112 -0.04 9.30 6.68
CA PRO A 112 -0.54 9.27 5.31
C PRO A 112 -2.02 8.86 5.26
N THR A 113 -2.49 8.10 6.23
CA THR A 113 -3.89 7.68 6.34
C THR A 113 -4.77 8.87 6.72
N GLN A 114 -4.36 9.61 7.73
CA GLN A 114 -5.08 10.82 8.15
C GLN A 114 -5.10 11.87 7.04
N ALA A 115 -3.97 12.06 6.34
CA ALA A 115 -3.88 12.96 5.20
C ALA A 115 -4.84 12.57 4.06
N ALA A 116 -4.96 11.26 3.76
CA ALA A 116 -5.88 10.76 2.76
C ALA A 116 -7.35 10.99 3.16
N ILE A 117 -7.70 10.74 4.42
CA ILE A 117 -9.04 11.01 4.96
C ILE A 117 -9.38 12.50 4.83
N GLU A 118 -8.49 13.40 5.26
CA GLU A 118 -8.70 14.85 5.17
C GLU A 118 -8.78 15.34 3.73
N ALA A 119 -8.01 14.77 2.81
CA ALA A 119 -8.11 15.07 1.38
C ALA A 119 -9.48 14.68 0.84
N PHE A 120 -9.97 13.51 1.20
CA PHE A 120 -11.31 13.07 0.82
C PHE A 120 -12.39 13.97 1.43
N GLU A 121 -12.29 14.36 2.71
CA GLU A 121 -13.24 15.29 3.35
C GLU A 121 -13.33 16.63 2.63
N ARG A 122 -12.18 17.22 2.30
CA ARG A 122 -12.09 18.51 1.61
C ARG A 122 -12.53 18.47 0.15
N SER A 123 -12.54 17.29 -0.47
CA SER A 123 -12.98 17.17 -1.86
C SER A 123 -14.44 17.61 -2.01
N THR A 124 -14.71 18.41 -3.03
CA THR A 124 -16.06 18.86 -3.40
C THR A 124 -16.65 18.06 -4.56
N GLN A 125 -15.95 17.02 -5.01
CA GLN A 125 -16.43 16.18 -6.11
C GLN A 125 -17.70 15.43 -5.68
N PRO A 126 -18.76 15.46 -6.51
CA PRO A 126 -19.98 14.72 -6.24
C PRO A 126 -19.73 13.20 -6.35
N GLY A 127 -20.44 12.43 -5.53
CA GLY A 127 -20.43 10.97 -5.65
C GLY A 127 -21.23 10.49 -6.85
N VAL A 128 -20.78 9.40 -7.47
CA VAL A 128 -21.47 8.75 -8.60
C VAL A 128 -22.31 7.53 -8.18
N TRP A 129 -22.45 7.34 -6.86
CA TRP A 129 -23.26 6.28 -6.26
C TRP A 129 -24.51 6.90 -5.61
N PRO A 130 -25.69 6.81 -6.23
CA PRO A 130 -26.86 7.59 -5.81
C PRO A 130 -27.39 7.21 -4.41
N TYR A 131 -27.06 6.02 -3.92
CA TYR A 131 -27.49 5.53 -2.62
C TYR A 131 -26.41 5.60 -1.55
N ILE A 132 -25.24 6.20 -1.84
CA ILE A 132 -24.11 6.35 -0.91
C ILE A 132 -23.94 7.83 -0.58
N GLN A 133 -24.02 8.17 0.68
CA GLN A 133 -23.74 9.51 1.17
C GLN A 133 -22.28 9.61 1.64
N LYS A 134 -21.57 10.65 1.23
CA LYS A 134 -20.17 10.87 1.56
C LYS A 134 -19.90 10.86 3.07
N ALA A 135 -20.76 11.49 3.86
CA ALA A 135 -20.61 11.53 5.31
C ALA A 135 -20.65 10.15 5.95
N GLN A 136 -21.57 9.28 5.49
CA GLN A 136 -21.66 7.90 5.97
C GLN A 136 -20.43 7.09 5.52
N LEU A 137 -20.03 7.23 4.27
CA LEU A 137 -18.85 6.55 3.73
C LEU A 137 -17.58 6.90 4.52
N LEU A 138 -17.38 8.19 4.83
CA LEU A 138 -16.24 8.63 5.65
C LEU A 138 -16.30 8.10 7.09
N ALA A 139 -17.49 8.03 7.68
CA ALA A 139 -17.67 7.45 9.01
C ALA A 139 -17.30 5.95 9.02
N ASP A 140 -17.77 5.19 8.03
CA ASP A 140 -17.46 3.77 7.87
C ASP A 140 -15.96 3.54 7.63
N ILE A 141 -15.33 4.34 6.74
CA ILE A 141 -13.88 4.28 6.48
C ILE A 141 -13.09 4.46 7.77
N ARG A 142 -13.45 5.46 8.60
CA ARG A 142 -12.76 5.71 9.87
C ARG A 142 -12.94 4.55 10.85
N ALA A 143 -14.15 4.02 10.97
CA ALA A 143 -14.43 2.88 11.83
C ALA A 143 -13.61 1.66 11.42
N THR A 144 -13.57 1.37 10.13
CA THR A 144 -12.83 0.24 9.55
C THR A 144 -11.31 0.40 9.74
N ILE A 145 -10.76 1.60 9.57
CA ILE A 145 -9.32 1.87 9.82
C ILE A 145 -8.97 1.71 11.30
N LEU A 146 -9.83 2.18 12.18
CA LEU A 146 -9.63 2.04 13.64
C LEU A 146 -9.67 0.57 14.07
N ASN A 147 -10.53 -0.22 13.46
CA ASN A 147 -10.69 -1.65 13.72
C ASN A 147 -10.88 -2.41 12.41
N PRO A 148 -9.83 -2.98 11.79
CA PRO A 148 -9.95 -3.73 10.53
C PRO A 148 -10.93 -4.93 10.62
N PHE A 149 -11.24 -5.42 11.80
CA PHE A 149 -12.24 -6.48 12.00
C PHE A 149 -13.68 -6.01 11.74
N GLU A 150 -13.92 -4.70 11.57
CA GLU A 150 -15.23 -4.20 11.12
C GLU A 150 -15.51 -4.53 9.63
N VAL A 151 -14.47 -4.84 8.83
CA VAL A 151 -14.67 -5.33 7.45
C VAL A 151 -15.53 -6.59 7.49
N ASN A 152 -16.69 -6.55 6.85
CA ASN A 152 -17.62 -7.66 6.94
C ASN A 152 -18.48 -7.81 5.68
N GLN A 153 -18.57 -9.05 5.19
CA GLN A 153 -19.41 -9.41 4.05
C GLN A 153 -20.87 -9.72 4.42
N SER A 154 -21.21 -9.81 5.71
CA SER A 154 -22.50 -10.33 6.17
C SER A 154 -22.79 -11.72 5.55
N TYR A 155 -24.00 -11.93 5.05
CA TYR A 155 -24.44 -13.19 4.42
C TYR A 155 -24.24 -13.20 2.88
N THR A 156 -23.28 -12.44 2.36
CA THR A 156 -23.01 -12.42 0.91
C THR A 156 -21.88 -13.38 0.53
N PRO A 157 -21.84 -13.89 -0.72
CA PRO A 157 -20.76 -14.76 -1.19
C PRO A 157 -19.50 -13.95 -1.59
N PHE A 158 -19.05 -13.05 -0.72
CA PHE A 158 -17.95 -12.11 -0.98
C PHE A 158 -16.69 -12.43 -0.18
N CYS A 159 -16.50 -13.68 0.26
CA CYS A 159 -15.42 -14.06 1.16
C CYS A 159 -14.01 -13.73 0.61
N GLY A 160 -13.74 -13.98 -0.67
CA GLY A 160 -12.48 -13.64 -1.32
C GLY A 160 -12.19 -12.13 -1.29
N PRO A 161 -13.04 -11.31 -1.93
CA PRO A 161 -12.93 -9.85 -1.86
C PRO A 161 -12.84 -9.29 -0.44
N THR A 162 -13.61 -9.84 0.50
CA THR A 162 -13.58 -9.40 1.91
C THR A 162 -12.24 -9.67 2.57
N ALA A 163 -11.65 -10.84 2.34
CA ALA A 163 -10.32 -11.17 2.85
C ALA A 163 -9.23 -10.23 2.27
N ILE A 164 -9.33 -9.88 0.98
CA ILE A 164 -8.45 -8.90 0.33
C ILE A 164 -8.60 -7.51 0.96
N VAL A 165 -9.84 -7.04 1.16
CA VAL A 165 -10.09 -5.71 1.75
C VAL A 165 -9.62 -5.66 3.21
N PHE A 166 -9.80 -6.74 3.98
CA PHE A 166 -9.26 -6.83 5.34
C PHE A 166 -7.74 -6.65 5.38
N GLU A 167 -6.99 -7.33 4.51
CA GLU A 167 -5.53 -7.17 4.43
C GLU A 167 -5.12 -5.78 3.90
N LEU A 168 -5.88 -5.21 2.96
CA LEU A 168 -5.67 -3.85 2.46
C LEU A 168 -5.79 -2.82 3.58
N VAL A 169 -6.87 -2.86 4.36
CA VAL A 169 -7.09 -1.97 5.50
C VAL A 169 -6.01 -2.15 6.55
N SER A 170 -5.68 -3.41 6.89
CA SER A 170 -4.71 -3.73 7.93
C SER A 170 -3.29 -3.30 7.61
N LYS A 171 -2.89 -3.30 6.33
CA LYS A 171 -1.50 -3.08 5.90
C LYS A 171 -1.28 -1.77 5.14
N GLN A 172 -2.30 -1.27 4.45
CA GLN A 172 -2.22 -0.11 3.57
C GLN A 172 -3.46 0.81 3.73
N PRO A 173 -3.75 1.30 4.95
CA PRO A 173 -4.99 2.05 5.22
C PRO A 173 -5.11 3.33 4.37
N ALA A 174 -4.02 4.05 4.10
CA ALA A 174 -4.05 5.21 3.21
C ALA A 174 -4.49 4.85 1.79
N ARG A 175 -4.02 3.70 1.27
CA ARG A 175 -4.44 3.20 -0.04
C ARG A 175 -5.92 2.79 -0.05
N TYR A 176 -6.39 2.15 1.02
CA TYR A 176 -7.83 1.85 1.18
C TYR A 176 -8.68 3.12 1.05
N VAL A 177 -8.32 4.20 1.75
CA VAL A 177 -9.01 5.49 1.65
C VAL A 177 -9.02 6.01 0.22
N ALA A 178 -7.85 6.00 -0.44
CA ALA A 178 -7.71 6.49 -1.82
C ALA A 178 -8.56 5.68 -2.83
N LEU A 179 -8.63 4.36 -2.67
CA LEU A 179 -9.50 3.51 -3.50
C LEU A 179 -10.98 3.83 -3.26
N CYS A 180 -11.40 3.96 -2.00
CA CYS A 180 -12.78 4.33 -1.65
C CYS A 180 -13.15 5.72 -2.21
N GLN A 181 -12.28 6.71 -2.08
CA GLN A 181 -12.49 8.05 -2.64
C GLN A 181 -12.64 7.99 -4.16
N SER A 182 -11.69 7.37 -4.86
CA SER A 182 -11.72 7.27 -6.33
C SER A 182 -13.00 6.59 -6.81
N LEU A 183 -13.36 5.48 -6.17
CA LEU A 183 -14.56 4.72 -6.51
C LEU A 183 -15.84 5.52 -6.25
N TYR A 184 -15.89 6.27 -5.16
CA TYR A 184 -17.03 7.13 -4.84
C TYR A 184 -17.17 8.29 -5.84
N GLU A 185 -16.08 9.00 -6.13
CA GLU A 185 -16.10 10.24 -6.94
C GLU A 185 -16.16 9.97 -8.45
N THR A 186 -15.50 8.89 -8.92
CA THR A 186 -15.34 8.62 -10.36
C THR A 186 -16.02 7.33 -10.84
N GLY A 187 -16.47 6.48 -9.92
CA GLY A 187 -17.04 5.16 -10.23
C GLY A 187 -15.99 4.13 -10.67
N GLN A 188 -14.70 4.39 -10.45
CA GLN A 188 -13.62 3.49 -10.80
C GLN A 188 -12.38 3.79 -9.95
N PHE A 189 -11.41 2.87 -9.96
CA PHE A 189 -10.08 3.13 -9.42
C PHE A 189 -9.00 2.43 -10.26
N HIS A 190 -7.77 2.91 -10.13
CA HIS A 190 -6.61 2.26 -10.72
C HIS A 190 -6.03 1.26 -9.71
N SER A 191 -6.02 -0.01 -10.08
CA SER A 191 -5.22 -1.03 -9.43
C SER A 191 -3.76 -0.91 -9.89
N ARG A 192 -2.93 -1.91 -9.67
CA ARG A 192 -1.53 -1.85 -10.08
C ARG A 192 -1.36 -1.65 -11.60
N THR A 193 -2.08 -2.40 -12.40
CA THR A 193 -1.95 -2.39 -13.87
C THR A 193 -3.26 -2.16 -14.61
N LYS A 194 -4.39 -2.17 -13.92
CA LYS A 194 -5.72 -2.16 -14.52
C LYS A 194 -6.61 -1.05 -13.96
N VAL A 195 -7.67 -0.71 -14.70
CA VAL A 195 -8.76 0.11 -14.21
C VAL A 195 -9.88 -0.82 -13.75
N VAL A 196 -10.24 -0.72 -12.47
CA VAL A 196 -11.35 -1.47 -11.87
C VAL A 196 -12.59 -0.58 -11.90
N ARG A 197 -13.62 -1.03 -12.60
CA ARG A 197 -14.87 -0.30 -12.77
C ARG A 197 -16.04 -1.24 -12.54
N PRO A 198 -16.87 -1.05 -11.50
CA PRO A 198 -18.09 -1.81 -11.32
C PRO A 198 -19.10 -1.53 -12.44
N SER A 199 -19.98 -2.47 -12.66
CA SER A 199 -21.12 -2.30 -13.57
C SER A 199 -22.01 -1.14 -13.11
N GLU A 200 -22.72 -0.54 -14.06
CA GLU A 200 -23.70 0.49 -13.74
C GLU A 200 -24.83 -0.06 -12.86
N GLN A 201 -25.23 -1.31 -13.10
CA GLN A 201 -26.22 -2.00 -12.28
C GLN A 201 -25.80 -2.06 -10.80
N LEU A 202 -24.53 -2.36 -10.50
CA LEU A 202 -24.02 -2.35 -9.13
C LEU A 202 -24.04 -0.94 -8.56
N ARG A 203 -23.56 0.07 -9.29
CA ARG A 203 -23.55 1.47 -8.83
C ARG A 203 -24.95 2.00 -8.51
N GLN A 204 -25.96 1.55 -9.26
CA GLN A 204 -27.39 1.91 -9.06
C GLN A 204 -28.08 1.04 -8.01
N SER A 205 -27.40 0.09 -7.38
CA SER A 205 -27.98 -0.76 -6.35
C SER A 205 -27.97 -0.11 -4.98
N LYS A 206 -28.93 -0.49 -4.13
CA LYS A 206 -28.92 -0.10 -2.72
C LYS A 206 -27.90 -0.92 -1.93
N VAL A 207 -27.30 -0.30 -0.92
CA VAL A 207 -26.44 -0.99 0.05
C VAL A 207 -27.22 -2.11 0.73
N ARG A 208 -26.64 -3.30 0.81
CA ARG A 208 -27.28 -4.43 1.51
C ARG A 208 -27.28 -4.21 3.02
N SER A 209 -28.38 -4.61 3.65
CA SER A 209 -28.50 -4.58 5.11
C SER A 209 -27.40 -5.43 5.77
N GLY A 210 -26.80 -4.91 6.82
CA GLY A 210 -25.77 -5.60 7.60
C GLY A 210 -24.33 -5.50 7.01
N ILE A 211 -24.16 -4.71 5.96
CA ILE A 211 -22.83 -4.39 5.40
C ILE A 211 -22.64 -2.87 5.50
N SER A 212 -21.45 -2.41 5.87
CA SER A 212 -21.11 -0.98 5.84
C SER A 212 -21.14 -0.44 4.41
N VAL A 213 -21.33 0.86 4.27
CA VAL A 213 -21.35 1.51 2.94
C VAL A 213 -19.99 1.37 2.24
N ALA A 214 -18.91 1.49 3.00
CA ALA A 214 -17.54 1.34 2.49
C ALA A 214 -17.28 -0.10 2.03
N ASP A 215 -17.66 -1.09 2.83
CA ASP A 215 -17.50 -2.50 2.47
C ASP A 215 -18.35 -2.86 1.26
N TRP A 216 -19.62 -2.44 1.25
CA TRP A 216 -20.49 -2.71 0.09
C TRP A 216 -19.87 -2.15 -1.20
N MET A 217 -19.46 -0.89 -1.19
CA MET A 217 -18.92 -0.22 -2.37
C MET A 217 -17.66 -0.91 -2.89
N LEU A 218 -16.69 -1.23 -2.02
CA LEU A 218 -15.41 -1.78 -2.43
C LEU A 218 -15.49 -3.30 -2.67
N ILE A 219 -16.03 -4.07 -1.73
CA ILE A 219 -16.10 -5.54 -1.79
C ILE A 219 -17.00 -5.99 -2.95
N ALA A 220 -18.18 -5.36 -3.11
CA ALA A 220 -19.06 -5.69 -4.21
C ALA A 220 -18.45 -5.29 -5.57
N THR A 221 -17.68 -4.19 -5.64
CA THR A 221 -16.95 -3.83 -6.85
C THR A 221 -15.91 -4.88 -7.23
N LEU A 222 -15.12 -5.36 -6.28
CA LEU A 222 -14.16 -6.43 -6.55
C LEU A 222 -14.87 -7.68 -7.05
N ARG A 223 -15.98 -8.07 -6.42
CA ARG A 223 -16.78 -9.23 -6.85
C ARG A 223 -17.37 -9.05 -8.25
N ASP A 224 -17.93 -7.90 -8.54
CA ASP A 224 -18.57 -7.58 -9.83
C ASP A 224 -17.56 -7.59 -11.00
N THR A 225 -16.28 -7.32 -10.70
CA THR A 225 -15.21 -7.22 -11.68
C THR A 225 -14.30 -8.45 -11.79
N GLU A 226 -14.52 -9.50 -11.02
CA GLU A 226 -13.70 -10.72 -11.03
C GLU A 226 -13.52 -11.27 -12.45
N ASN A 227 -14.61 -11.52 -13.16
CA ASN A 227 -14.59 -12.10 -14.51
C ASN A 227 -14.01 -11.16 -15.58
N LEU A 228 -14.06 -9.85 -15.39
CA LEU A 228 -13.57 -8.86 -16.34
C LEU A 228 -12.05 -8.67 -16.25
N ILE A 229 -11.49 -8.85 -15.07
CA ILE A 229 -10.08 -8.59 -14.80
C ILE A 229 -9.24 -9.86 -15.00
N PHE A 230 -9.81 -11.02 -14.73
CA PHE A 230 -9.18 -12.32 -14.87
C PHE A 230 -10.07 -13.25 -15.72
N PRO A 231 -10.04 -13.12 -17.06
CA PRO A 231 -10.80 -14.03 -17.92
C PRO A 231 -10.36 -15.46 -17.62
N ILE A 232 -11.34 -16.27 -17.23
CA ILE A 232 -11.14 -17.72 -16.99
C ILE A 232 -10.69 -18.31 -18.32
N ASP A 233 -9.55 -18.99 -18.33
CA ASP A 233 -9.18 -19.83 -19.45
C ASP A 233 -10.22 -20.96 -19.57
N ALA A 234 -11.04 -20.92 -20.60
CA ALA A 234 -12.11 -21.88 -20.85
C ALA A 234 -11.61 -23.34 -20.98
N ASN A 235 -10.30 -23.54 -21.04
CA ASN A 235 -9.65 -24.84 -21.08
C ASN A 235 -9.24 -25.40 -19.71
N SER A 236 -9.41 -24.69 -18.62
CA SER A 236 -9.25 -25.24 -17.28
C SER A 236 -10.44 -26.15 -16.95
N SER A 237 -10.51 -27.31 -17.64
CA SER A 237 -11.47 -28.37 -17.40
C SER A 237 -11.13 -29.05 -16.09
N GLY A 238 -12.05 -29.12 -15.17
CA GLY A 238 -11.92 -29.87 -13.94
C GLY A 238 -12.69 -29.23 -12.78
N LEU A 239 -12.46 -29.62 -11.59
CA LEU A 239 -13.12 -29.29 -10.33
C LEU A 239 -13.53 -27.82 -10.08
N VAL A 240 -12.92 -26.86 -10.77
CA VAL A 240 -13.18 -25.40 -10.58
C VAL A 240 -14.54 -24.94 -11.12
N SER A 241 -15.10 -25.63 -12.12
CA SER A 241 -16.40 -25.26 -12.71
C SER A 241 -17.62 -25.52 -11.81
N ASN A 242 -17.44 -26.31 -10.76
CA ASN A 242 -18.53 -26.68 -9.85
C ASN A 242 -18.61 -25.84 -8.56
N ILE A 243 -17.67 -24.89 -8.36
CA ILE A 243 -17.67 -24.01 -7.19
C ILE A 243 -18.45 -22.73 -7.55
N ALA A 244 -19.73 -22.87 -7.85
CA ALA A 244 -20.59 -21.75 -8.17
C ALA A 244 -20.67 -20.79 -6.98
N GLY A 245 -20.07 -19.61 -7.11
CA GLY A 245 -20.19 -18.50 -6.15
C GLY A 245 -18.98 -18.20 -5.27
N ILE A 246 -17.91 -19.00 -5.30
CA ILE A 246 -16.65 -18.70 -4.59
C ILE A 246 -15.63 -18.05 -5.55
N THR A 247 -14.85 -17.09 -5.06
CA THR A 247 -13.68 -16.55 -5.76
C THR A 247 -12.68 -17.68 -6.04
N THR A 248 -12.22 -17.82 -7.27
CA THR A 248 -11.23 -18.86 -7.62
C THR A 248 -9.83 -18.51 -7.08
N PRO A 249 -8.92 -19.50 -6.92
CA PRO A 249 -7.53 -19.22 -6.56
C PRO A 249 -6.82 -18.27 -7.53
N TRP A 250 -7.18 -18.28 -8.81
CA TRP A 250 -6.62 -17.40 -9.84
C TRP A 250 -7.06 -15.94 -9.63
N GLU A 251 -8.33 -15.73 -9.31
CA GLU A 251 -8.86 -14.42 -8.96
C GLU A 251 -8.22 -13.88 -7.69
N MET A 252 -8.04 -14.73 -6.67
CA MET A 252 -7.32 -14.37 -5.44
C MET A 252 -5.88 -13.95 -5.73
N LYS A 253 -5.14 -14.70 -6.57
CA LYS A 253 -3.80 -14.32 -7.01
C LYS A 253 -3.80 -12.95 -7.69
N GLY A 254 -4.75 -12.73 -8.56
CA GLY A 254 -4.91 -11.47 -9.25
C GLY A 254 -5.16 -10.30 -8.30
N TRP A 255 -6.07 -10.45 -7.35
CA TRP A 255 -6.33 -9.40 -6.35
C TRP A 255 -5.14 -9.14 -5.44
N ILE A 256 -4.38 -10.16 -5.05
CA ILE A 256 -3.16 -10.01 -4.27
C ILE A 256 -2.15 -9.14 -5.03
N SER A 257 -1.95 -9.39 -6.33
CA SER A 257 -1.05 -8.59 -7.16
C SER A 257 -1.59 -7.18 -7.44
N GLU A 258 -2.86 -7.06 -7.85
CA GLU A 258 -3.44 -5.81 -8.32
C GLU A 258 -3.84 -4.87 -7.19
N ILE A 259 -4.42 -5.39 -6.11
CA ILE A 259 -4.94 -4.59 -5.00
C ILE A 259 -3.92 -4.46 -3.87
N LEU A 260 -3.27 -5.54 -3.46
CA LEU A 260 -2.29 -5.50 -2.38
C LEU A 260 -0.87 -5.16 -2.87
N GLY A 261 -0.60 -5.29 -4.17
CA GLY A 261 0.64 -4.85 -4.81
C GLY A 261 1.82 -5.80 -4.63
N TYR A 262 1.58 -7.07 -4.31
CA TYR A 262 2.65 -8.07 -4.19
C TYR A 262 3.10 -8.60 -5.55
N ASP A 263 4.42 -8.77 -5.71
CA ASP A 263 5.03 -9.25 -6.96
C ASP A 263 5.08 -10.76 -7.05
N GLN A 264 5.35 -11.42 -5.95
CA GLN A 264 5.45 -12.88 -5.88
C GLN A 264 4.16 -13.44 -5.30
N VAL A 265 3.36 -14.10 -6.14
CA VAL A 265 2.08 -14.66 -5.74
C VAL A 265 2.02 -16.13 -6.16
N SER A 266 1.83 -17.02 -5.20
CA SER A 266 1.73 -18.46 -5.43
C SER A 266 0.42 -19.05 -4.95
N PHE A 267 0.05 -20.20 -5.52
CA PHE A 267 -1.05 -21.04 -5.05
C PHE A 267 -0.54 -22.44 -4.78
N GLU A 268 -0.77 -22.95 -3.59
CA GLU A 268 -0.50 -24.32 -3.17
C GLU A 268 -1.83 -25.04 -3.01
N SER A 269 -2.07 -26.02 -3.85
CA SER A 269 -3.26 -26.90 -3.76
C SER A 269 -3.00 -28.02 -2.77
N THR A 270 -3.98 -28.31 -1.93
CA THR A 270 -3.93 -29.38 -0.94
C THR A 270 -4.96 -30.48 -1.22
N PHE A 271 -5.41 -30.62 -2.48
CA PHE A 271 -6.42 -31.61 -2.87
C PHE A 271 -6.02 -33.07 -2.65
N VAL A 272 -4.75 -33.34 -2.47
CA VAL A 272 -4.25 -34.70 -2.30
C VAL A 272 -3.45 -34.84 -1.01
N TYR A 273 -2.51 -33.94 -0.75
CA TYR A 273 -1.66 -33.93 0.46
C TYR A 273 -0.97 -32.56 0.56
N GLY A 274 -0.35 -32.28 1.73
CA GLY A 274 0.56 -31.16 1.90
C GLY A 274 -0.03 -29.95 2.62
N GLU A 275 -1.09 -30.14 3.38
CA GLU A 275 -1.80 -29.10 4.13
C GLU A 275 -0.88 -28.40 5.12
N PHE A 276 -0.07 -29.14 5.86
CA PHE A 276 0.89 -28.58 6.82
C PHE A 276 1.99 -27.77 6.12
N ASP A 277 2.48 -28.26 4.97
CA ASP A 277 3.49 -27.54 4.19
C ASP A 277 2.92 -26.27 3.55
N ALA A 278 1.67 -26.32 3.08
CA ALA A 278 0.97 -25.13 2.59
C ALA A 278 0.80 -24.08 3.71
N MET A 279 0.49 -24.50 4.93
CA MET A 279 0.41 -23.62 6.10
C MET A 279 1.77 -23.04 6.50
N ARG A 280 2.86 -23.83 6.42
CA ARG A 280 4.23 -23.33 6.62
C ARG A 280 4.59 -22.24 5.60
N LYS A 281 4.20 -22.40 4.33
CA LYS A 281 4.39 -21.39 3.28
C LYS A 281 3.58 -20.12 3.58
N ALA A 282 2.32 -20.23 3.98
CA ALA A 282 1.52 -19.09 4.42
C ALA A 282 2.18 -18.35 5.59
N HIS A 283 2.71 -19.10 6.56
CA HIS A 283 3.42 -18.53 7.70
C HIS A 283 4.71 -17.84 7.29
N ALA A 284 5.49 -18.44 6.39
CA ALA A 284 6.71 -17.85 5.86
C ALA A 284 6.43 -16.54 5.11
N ALA A 285 5.41 -16.50 4.25
CA ALA A 285 4.98 -15.29 3.56
C ALA A 285 4.61 -14.19 4.55
N ARG A 286 3.82 -14.49 5.58
CA ARG A 286 3.42 -13.51 6.59
C ARG A 286 4.60 -12.97 7.40
N ARG A 287 5.58 -13.79 7.75
CA ARG A 287 6.83 -13.35 8.40
C ARG A 287 7.65 -12.39 7.54
N GLN A 288 7.53 -12.48 6.23
CA GLN A 288 8.13 -11.55 5.25
C GLN A 288 7.23 -10.32 4.97
N ARG A 289 6.29 -9.99 5.85
CA ARG A 289 5.30 -8.93 5.72
C ARG A 289 4.29 -9.15 4.57
N GLY A 290 4.26 -10.34 4.01
CA GLY A 290 3.31 -10.76 3.00
C GLY A 290 1.95 -11.16 3.58
N VAL A 291 1.14 -11.82 2.75
CA VAL A 291 -0.21 -12.29 3.07
C VAL A 291 -0.35 -13.77 2.77
N GLY A 292 -1.30 -14.41 3.45
CA GLY A 292 -1.74 -15.77 3.17
C GLY A 292 -3.26 -15.85 3.24
N PHE A 293 -3.85 -16.50 2.26
CA PHE A 293 -5.31 -16.73 2.21
C PHE A 293 -5.56 -18.23 2.10
N LEU A 294 -6.43 -18.73 2.96
CA LEU A 294 -6.74 -20.15 3.01
C LEU A 294 -8.11 -20.40 2.36
N MET A 295 -8.15 -21.35 1.45
CA MET A 295 -9.40 -21.86 0.86
C MET A 295 -9.84 -23.07 1.68
N ILE A 296 -10.98 -22.94 2.34
CA ILE A 296 -11.45 -23.90 3.31
C ILE A 296 -12.92 -24.28 3.11
N ASP A 297 -13.35 -25.37 3.75
CA ASP A 297 -14.75 -25.55 4.09
C ASP A 297 -15.09 -24.69 5.33
N ALA A 298 -16.13 -23.88 5.23
CA ALA A 298 -16.51 -22.91 6.28
C ALA A 298 -16.91 -23.58 7.62
N SER A 299 -17.32 -24.86 7.58
CA SER A 299 -17.65 -25.63 8.79
C SER A 299 -16.47 -25.80 9.74
N MET A 300 -15.24 -25.69 9.26
CA MET A 300 -14.03 -25.61 10.09
C MET A 300 -14.14 -24.51 11.16
N LEU A 301 -14.70 -23.37 10.81
CA LEU A 301 -14.85 -22.23 11.75
C LEU A 301 -16.13 -22.31 12.61
N GLN A 302 -17.05 -23.22 12.25
CA GLN A 302 -18.34 -23.39 12.93
C GLN A 302 -18.32 -24.54 13.94
N GLY A 303 -17.26 -25.33 13.97
CA GLY A 303 -17.10 -26.46 14.90
C GLY A 303 -18.01 -27.67 14.60
N SER A 304 -18.49 -27.78 13.35
CA SER A 304 -19.32 -28.92 12.89
C SER A 304 -18.65 -29.59 11.71
N ALA A 305 -18.57 -30.92 11.73
CA ALA A 305 -18.07 -31.66 10.58
C ALA A 305 -19.02 -31.52 9.38
N PRO A 306 -18.52 -31.27 8.16
CA PRO A 306 -19.37 -31.22 6.97
C PRO A 306 -19.88 -32.60 6.60
N ALA A 307 -21.10 -32.69 6.08
CA ALA A 307 -21.60 -33.93 5.51
C ALA A 307 -20.84 -34.35 4.24
N ILE A 308 -20.40 -33.36 3.49
CA ILE A 308 -19.49 -33.48 2.34
C ILE A 308 -18.59 -32.25 2.39
N ALA A 309 -17.29 -32.44 2.54
CA ALA A 309 -16.33 -31.35 2.53
C ALA A 309 -16.14 -30.83 1.10
N TYR A 310 -16.18 -29.51 0.91
CA TYR A 310 -15.86 -28.85 -0.35
C TYR A 310 -15.40 -27.42 -0.10
N PRO A 311 -14.54 -26.84 -0.96
CA PRO A 311 -14.08 -25.47 -0.78
C PRO A 311 -15.23 -24.50 -1.02
N ASN A 312 -15.58 -23.74 0.01
CA ASN A 312 -16.68 -22.81 -0.04
C ASN A 312 -16.39 -21.47 0.64
N HIS A 313 -15.17 -21.30 1.18
CA HIS A 313 -14.85 -20.11 1.95
C HIS A 313 -13.36 -19.73 1.86
N TRP A 314 -13.12 -18.41 1.85
CA TRP A 314 -11.79 -17.81 1.96
C TRP A 314 -11.63 -17.10 3.30
N VAL A 315 -10.47 -17.31 3.92
CA VAL A 315 -10.09 -16.63 5.15
C VAL A 315 -8.69 -16.02 5.02
N SER A 316 -8.44 -14.90 5.71
CA SER A 316 -7.10 -14.35 5.79
C SER A 316 -6.35 -15.01 6.95
N TYR A 317 -5.17 -15.55 6.69
CA TYR A 317 -4.30 -16.13 7.69
C TYR A 317 -3.62 -15.05 8.52
N LEU A 318 -3.74 -15.11 9.85
CA LEU A 318 -3.23 -14.09 10.76
C LEU A 318 -1.92 -14.46 11.46
N GLY A 319 -1.52 -15.73 11.41
CA GLY A 319 -0.31 -16.19 12.08
C GLY A 319 -0.58 -17.15 13.23
N ASN A 320 0.28 -17.13 14.25
CA ASN A 320 0.23 -18.01 15.43
C ASN A 320 0.25 -19.51 15.07
N LEU A 321 1.03 -19.86 14.02
CA LEU A 321 1.14 -21.24 13.56
C LEU A 321 1.93 -22.09 14.55
N GLN A 322 1.34 -23.20 14.95
CA GLN A 322 1.98 -24.30 15.65
C GLN A 322 1.60 -25.59 14.94
N ILE A 323 2.58 -26.38 14.55
CA ILE A 323 2.41 -27.69 13.91
C ILE A 323 3.19 -28.71 14.72
N ASP A 324 2.52 -29.79 15.05
CA ASP A 324 3.11 -31.04 15.52
C ASP A 324 2.86 -32.05 14.37
N ASP A 325 3.92 -32.49 13.72
CA ASP A 325 3.85 -33.42 12.57
C ASP A 325 3.44 -34.84 13.01
N GLY A 326 3.23 -35.08 14.30
CA GLY A 326 2.89 -36.41 14.81
C GLY A 326 4.01 -37.41 14.69
N VAL A 327 3.65 -38.66 14.56
CA VAL A 327 4.61 -39.76 14.43
C VAL A 327 4.49 -40.43 13.05
N TRP A 328 5.61 -40.59 12.34
CA TRP A 328 5.71 -41.04 10.94
C TRP A 328 5.03 -42.38 10.62
N TYR A 329 4.84 -43.22 11.62
CA TYR A 329 4.21 -44.56 11.46
C TYR A 329 2.72 -44.58 11.85
N GLN A 330 2.15 -43.45 12.27
CA GLN A 330 0.75 -43.30 12.64
C GLN A 330 0.14 -42.19 11.81
N HIS A 331 -0.67 -42.55 10.84
CA HIS A 331 -1.40 -41.58 10.02
C HIS A 331 -2.31 -40.70 10.86
N ASP A 332 -2.45 -39.43 10.49
CA ASP A 332 -3.31 -38.43 11.13
C ASP A 332 -3.01 -38.17 12.62
N SER A 333 -1.77 -38.43 13.04
CA SER A 333 -1.36 -38.19 14.44
C SER A 333 -0.91 -36.76 14.74
N GLY A 334 -0.76 -35.97 13.71
CA GLY A 334 -0.34 -34.56 13.80
C GLY A 334 -1.41 -33.63 14.37
N LYS A 335 -1.00 -32.41 14.68
CA LYS A 335 -1.88 -31.33 15.16
C LYS A 335 -1.48 -30.01 14.57
N ILE A 336 -2.46 -29.13 14.36
CA ILE A 336 -2.25 -27.77 13.89
C ILE A 336 -3.03 -26.75 14.71
N GLN A 337 -2.38 -25.65 14.99
CA GLN A 337 -3.02 -24.45 15.56
C GLN A 337 -2.62 -23.22 14.76
N PHE A 338 -3.57 -22.31 14.51
CA PHE A 338 -3.33 -21.03 13.86
C PHE A 338 -4.49 -20.06 14.08
N ASP A 339 -4.23 -18.78 13.78
CA ASP A 339 -5.26 -17.75 13.79
C ASP A 339 -5.61 -17.32 12.35
N CYS A 340 -6.90 -17.04 12.12
CA CYS A 340 -7.38 -16.48 10.85
C CYS A 340 -8.48 -15.43 11.08
N TYR A 341 -8.70 -14.59 10.06
CA TYR A 341 -9.80 -13.65 10.00
C TYR A 341 -10.91 -14.18 9.10
N SER A 342 -12.14 -14.06 9.54
CA SER A 342 -13.36 -14.26 8.76
C SER A 342 -14.55 -13.61 9.43
N TRP A 343 -15.59 -13.22 8.66
CA TRP A 343 -16.89 -12.68 9.14
C TRP A 343 -16.77 -11.63 10.26
N GLY A 344 -15.85 -10.67 10.06
CA GLY A 344 -15.68 -9.57 11.00
C GLY A 344 -15.01 -9.94 12.32
N ARG A 345 -14.33 -11.08 12.44
CA ARG A 345 -13.66 -11.48 13.68
C ARG A 345 -12.45 -12.40 13.45
N LYS A 346 -11.67 -12.52 14.51
CA LYS A 346 -10.58 -13.49 14.59
C LYS A 346 -11.10 -14.83 15.06
N TYR A 347 -10.62 -15.89 14.42
CA TYR A 347 -10.80 -17.28 14.83
C TYR A 347 -9.45 -17.88 15.18
N SER A 348 -9.41 -18.68 16.25
CA SER A 348 -8.27 -19.52 16.60
C SER A 348 -8.65 -20.96 16.32
N VAL A 349 -8.00 -21.58 15.33
CA VAL A 349 -8.21 -22.96 14.92
C VAL A 349 -7.24 -23.84 15.68
N ASN A 350 -7.71 -25.00 16.16
CA ASN A 350 -6.90 -26.02 16.83
C ASN A 350 -7.51 -27.38 16.50
N LEU A 351 -6.88 -28.13 15.62
CA LEU A 351 -7.38 -29.38 15.06
C LEU A 351 -6.30 -30.47 15.03
N GLY A 352 -6.74 -31.72 15.02
CA GLY A 352 -5.90 -32.82 14.58
C GLY A 352 -5.71 -32.80 13.07
N GLU A 353 -4.68 -33.51 12.58
CA GLU A 353 -4.28 -33.58 11.18
C GLU A 353 -5.45 -34.03 10.29
N GLY A 354 -6.01 -35.22 10.54
CA GLY A 354 -7.10 -35.76 9.72
C GLY A 354 -8.30 -34.83 9.59
N PRO A 355 -8.90 -34.31 10.71
CA PRO A 355 -9.93 -33.29 10.59
C PRO A 355 -9.51 -32.02 9.85
N PHE A 356 -8.24 -31.62 9.92
CA PHE A 356 -7.76 -30.44 9.21
C PHE A 356 -7.67 -30.68 7.70
N GLU A 357 -7.23 -31.85 7.28
CA GLU A 357 -7.19 -32.26 5.87
C GLU A 357 -8.56 -32.18 5.21
N ASP A 358 -9.62 -32.61 5.91
CA ASP A 358 -10.99 -32.53 5.41
C ASP A 358 -11.48 -31.11 5.12
N TYR A 359 -10.90 -30.12 5.79
CA TYR A 359 -11.33 -28.70 5.66
C TYR A 359 -10.45 -27.88 4.73
N MET A 360 -9.20 -28.26 4.52
CA MET A 360 -8.21 -27.45 3.85
C MET A 360 -8.10 -27.80 2.37
N TRP A 361 -8.24 -26.80 1.48
CA TRP A 361 -8.26 -27.01 0.03
C TRP A 361 -7.15 -26.29 -0.71
N GLY A 362 -6.51 -25.34 -0.08
CA GLY A 362 -5.37 -24.63 -0.67
C GLY A 362 -5.02 -23.33 0.02
N VAL A 363 -3.85 -22.82 -0.34
CA VAL A 363 -3.30 -21.58 0.17
C VAL A 363 -2.86 -20.69 -0.99
N VAL A 364 -3.26 -19.44 -0.99
CA VAL A 364 -2.68 -18.40 -1.86
C VAL A 364 -1.82 -17.47 -1.00
N THR A 365 -0.58 -17.27 -1.40
CA THR A 365 0.34 -16.35 -0.71
C THR A 365 0.79 -15.22 -1.62
N GLY A 366 1.14 -14.07 -1.01
CA GLY A 366 1.76 -12.93 -1.69
C GLY A 366 2.82 -12.27 -0.80
N TYR A 367 3.99 -11.90 -1.36
CA TYR A 367 5.07 -11.19 -0.67
C TYR A 367 5.96 -10.41 -1.63
#